data_00d331931d8cc6b593b891be4812a722
#
_entry.id   00d331931d8cc6b593b891be4812a722
#
_cell.length_a   1.000
_cell.length_b   1.000
_cell.length_c   1.000
_cell.angle_alpha   90.00
_cell.angle_beta   90.00
_cell.angle_gamma   90.00
#
_symmetry.space_group_name_H-M   'P 1'
#
loop_
_entity.id
_entity.type
_entity.pdbx_description
1 polymer ?
#
loop_
_entity_poly.entity_id
_entity_poly.type
_entity_poly.pdbx_seq_one_letter_code
_entity_poly.pdbx_strand_id
1 'polypeptide(L)'
;MAGHARYTVVLDACVLYSIAMTDAILSLATAGLYAVKWTIRIEEEWIRALENTRPDLVGKLDVRRDSMRAAIPDWEVPPAQWQCLDLAFTLPDPDDAHVLAAAIVGHADCIVTDNLRDFPTQILRDYDVEAIDPDTFIINQWDLNPVAVISAFKRMRA
;
A
#
# COMPACT_ATOMS: atom_id res chain seq x y z
N MET A 1 -22.55 17.77 4.97
CA MET A 1 -21.28 18.02 4.26
C MET A 1 -20.82 16.72 3.63
N ALA A 2 -20.81 16.67 2.33
CA ALA A 2 -20.13 15.59 1.63
C ALA A 2 -18.61 15.80 1.86
N GLY A 3 -18.03 15.03 2.78
CA GLY A 3 -16.58 15.00 2.90
C GLY A 3 -16.01 14.56 1.54
N HIS A 4 -15.11 15.33 0.99
CA HIS A 4 -14.37 14.89 -0.19
C HIS A 4 -13.66 13.60 0.16
N ALA A 5 -14.00 12.51 -0.54
CA ALA A 5 -13.33 11.25 -0.35
C ALA A 5 -11.83 11.48 -0.57
N ARG A 6 -11.03 11.15 0.44
CA ARG A 6 -9.58 11.27 0.38
C ARG A 6 -9.05 10.29 -0.65
N TYR A 7 -8.11 10.73 -1.50
CA TYR A 7 -7.40 9.81 -2.39
C TYR A 7 -6.80 8.67 -1.56
N THR A 8 -7.10 7.44 -1.91
CA THR A 8 -6.78 6.26 -1.12
C THR A 8 -5.96 5.28 -1.95
N VAL A 9 -4.89 4.76 -1.35
CA VAL A 9 -4.03 3.77 -1.99
C VAL A 9 -3.94 2.51 -1.15
N VAL A 10 -3.83 1.35 -1.82
CA VAL A 10 -3.47 0.08 -1.21
C VAL A 10 -2.00 -0.20 -1.56
N LEU A 11 -1.22 -0.59 -0.55
CA LEU A 11 0.19 -0.92 -0.70
C LEU A 11 0.35 -2.43 -0.83
N ASP A 12 0.98 -2.86 -1.91
CA ASP A 12 1.37 -4.24 -2.10
C ASP A 12 2.57 -4.61 -1.22
N ALA A 13 2.71 -5.88 -0.87
CA ALA A 13 3.76 -6.38 0.00
C ALA A 13 5.18 -6.09 -0.52
N CYS A 14 5.39 -6.13 -1.82
CA CYS A 14 6.69 -5.82 -2.42
C CYS A 14 7.17 -4.39 -2.11
N VAL A 15 6.25 -3.44 -2.01
CA VAL A 15 6.58 -2.06 -1.64
C VAL A 15 6.95 -1.97 -0.16
N LEU A 16 6.23 -2.67 0.69
CA LEU A 16 6.48 -2.70 2.14
C LEU A 16 7.72 -3.49 2.55
N TYR A 17 8.25 -4.29 1.65
CA TYR A 17 9.53 -4.98 1.82
C TYR A 17 10.68 -3.99 2.04
N SER A 18 10.69 -2.86 1.33
CA SER A 18 11.70 -1.81 1.48
C SER A 18 11.36 -0.89 2.66
N ILE A 19 12.24 -0.82 3.66
CA ILE A 19 12.10 0.11 4.79
C ILE A 19 12.07 1.56 4.31
N ALA A 20 13.00 1.95 3.44
CA ALA A 20 13.10 3.33 2.96
C ALA A 20 11.85 3.76 2.19
N MET A 21 11.34 2.90 1.32
CA MET A 21 10.13 3.18 0.56
C MET A 21 8.89 3.23 1.46
N THR A 22 8.78 2.29 2.40
CA THR A 22 7.71 2.29 3.40
C THR A 22 7.71 3.59 4.21
N ASP A 23 8.86 4.00 4.73
CA ASP A 23 8.98 5.23 5.50
C ASP A 23 8.59 6.46 4.68
N ALA A 24 9.02 6.54 3.43
CA ALA A 24 8.67 7.64 2.53
C ALA A 24 7.16 7.71 2.30
N ILE A 25 6.52 6.60 1.93
CA ILE A 25 5.08 6.56 1.62
C ILE A 25 4.24 6.85 2.86
N LEU A 26 4.57 6.25 4.01
CA LEU A 26 3.82 6.47 5.24
C LEU A 26 4.03 7.88 5.79
N SER A 27 5.20 8.48 5.63
CA SER A 27 5.46 9.87 6.02
C SER A 27 4.59 10.85 5.23
N LEU A 28 4.41 10.63 3.92
CA LEU A 28 3.53 11.45 3.10
C LEU A 28 2.06 11.24 3.49
N ALA A 29 1.66 10.04 3.84
CA ALA A 29 0.32 9.76 4.31
C ALA A 29 0.02 10.44 5.65
N THR A 30 0.95 10.39 6.60
CA THR A 30 0.80 11.07 7.90
C THR A 30 0.77 12.59 7.76
N ALA A 31 1.40 13.12 6.71
CA ALA A 31 1.31 14.54 6.35
C ALA A 31 -0.04 14.93 5.72
N GLY A 32 -0.91 13.96 5.45
CA GLY A 32 -2.26 14.20 4.96
C GLY A 32 -2.41 14.25 3.44
N LEU A 33 -1.40 13.81 2.67
CA LEU A 33 -1.45 13.88 1.22
C LEU A 33 -2.44 12.86 0.62
N TYR A 34 -2.58 11.71 1.25
CA TYR A 34 -3.49 10.63 0.84
C TYR A 34 -3.73 9.67 2.01
N ALA A 35 -4.71 8.79 1.86
CA ALA A 35 -4.95 7.70 2.80
C ALA A 35 -4.27 6.42 2.29
N VAL A 36 -3.75 5.62 3.21
CA VAL A 36 -3.06 4.36 2.92
C VAL A 36 -3.77 3.22 3.59
N LYS A 37 -3.92 2.11 2.87
CA LYS A 37 -4.50 0.89 3.41
C LYS A 37 -3.70 -0.33 2.99
N TRP A 38 -3.76 -1.36 3.82
CA TRP A 38 -3.26 -2.69 3.51
C TRP A 38 -4.06 -3.73 4.31
N THR A 39 -3.69 -4.99 4.21
CA THR A 39 -4.37 -6.08 4.90
C THR A 39 -3.39 -6.85 5.79
N ILE A 40 -3.91 -7.65 6.69
CA ILE A 40 -3.12 -8.59 7.49
C ILE A 40 -2.36 -9.55 6.58
N ARG A 41 -2.97 -10.00 5.48
CA ARG A 41 -2.30 -10.88 4.51
C ARG A 41 -1.11 -10.21 3.84
N ILE A 42 -1.23 -8.94 3.47
CA ILE A 42 -0.11 -8.15 2.93
C ILE A 42 1.01 -8.05 3.96
N GLU A 43 0.69 -7.84 5.24
CA GLU A 43 1.70 -7.83 6.31
C GLU A 43 2.43 -9.18 6.42
N GLU A 44 1.70 -10.27 6.41
CA GLU A 44 2.28 -11.62 6.45
C GLU A 44 3.21 -11.86 5.26
N GLU A 45 2.86 -11.39 4.09
CA GLU A 45 3.65 -11.55 2.88
C GLU A 45 4.99 -10.80 2.94
N TRP A 46 5.00 -9.50 3.32
CA TRP A 46 6.27 -8.77 3.40
C TRP A 46 7.13 -9.25 4.56
N ILE A 47 6.53 -9.65 5.68
CA ILE A 47 7.29 -10.23 6.80
C ILE A 47 7.95 -11.54 6.38
N ARG A 48 7.19 -12.43 5.76
CA ARG A 48 7.70 -13.71 5.28
C ARG A 48 8.82 -13.53 4.25
N ALA A 49 8.64 -12.60 3.32
CA ALA A 49 9.64 -12.31 2.29
C ALA A 49 10.96 -11.82 2.91
N LEU A 50 10.89 -10.94 3.92
CA LEU A 50 12.06 -10.46 4.64
C LEU A 50 12.72 -11.55 5.46
N GLU A 51 11.97 -12.35 6.19
CA GLU A 51 12.50 -13.44 6.99
C GLU A 51 13.22 -14.50 6.13
N ASN A 52 12.72 -14.75 4.93
CA ASN A 52 13.34 -15.68 3.98
C ASN A 52 14.69 -15.15 3.44
N THR A 53 14.82 -13.86 3.22
CA THR A 53 16.07 -13.24 2.72
C THR A 53 17.01 -12.83 3.85
N ARG A 54 16.49 -12.55 5.01
CA ARG A 54 17.20 -12.08 6.21
C ARG A 54 16.78 -12.92 7.42
N PRO A 55 17.31 -14.15 7.57
CA PRO A 55 16.95 -15.02 8.69
C PRO A 55 17.26 -14.42 10.07
N ASP A 56 18.19 -13.46 10.13
CA ASP A 56 18.52 -12.70 11.34
C ASP A 56 17.36 -11.81 11.84
N LEU A 57 16.36 -11.57 10.99
CA LEU A 57 15.18 -10.76 11.31
C LEU A 57 13.97 -11.59 11.80
N VAL A 58 14.05 -12.91 11.77
CA VAL A 58 12.95 -13.77 12.22
C VAL A 58 12.52 -13.40 13.64
N GLY A 59 11.23 -13.14 13.81
CA GLY A 59 10.63 -12.73 15.10
C GLY A 59 10.93 -11.30 15.53
N LYS A 60 11.59 -10.50 14.70
CA LYS A 60 11.96 -9.10 15.02
C LYS A 60 11.18 -8.05 14.24
N LEU A 61 10.34 -8.47 13.28
CA LEU A 61 9.62 -7.55 12.39
C LEU A 61 8.30 -7.04 12.99
N ASP A 62 7.86 -7.59 14.10
CA ASP A 62 6.65 -7.14 14.79
C ASP A 62 6.73 -5.67 15.20
N VAL A 63 7.89 -5.21 15.66
CA VAL A 63 8.11 -3.81 16.04
C VAL A 63 7.83 -2.87 14.86
N ARG A 64 8.34 -3.24 13.67
CA ARG A 64 8.11 -2.46 12.45
C ARG A 64 6.62 -2.46 12.06
N ARG A 65 5.99 -3.63 12.06
CA ARG A 65 4.56 -3.76 11.78
C ARG A 65 3.73 -2.90 12.73
N ASP A 66 3.98 -2.98 14.02
CA ASP A 66 3.23 -2.25 15.03
C ASP A 66 3.44 -0.75 14.92
N SER A 67 4.66 -0.30 14.56
CA SER A 67 4.95 1.11 14.27
C SER A 67 4.18 1.63 13.07
N MET A 68 4.07 0.83 12.00
CA MET A 68 3.27 1.17 10.83
C MET A 68 1.78 1.33 11.16
N ARG A 69 1.24 0.40 11.92
CA ARG A 69 -0.16 0.45 12.39
C ARG A 69 -0.43 1.67 13.27
N ALA A 70 0.52 2.01 14.15
CA ALA A 70 0.40 3.20 14.99
C ALA A 70 0.45 4.50 14.18
N ALA A 71 1.26 4.55 13.13
CA ALA A 71 1.38 5.71 12.25
C ALA A 71 0.11 5.92 11.39
N ILE A 72 -0.55 4.85 11.01
CA ILE A 72 -1.73 4.85 10.13
C ILE A 72 -2.88 4.10 10.82
N PRO A 73 -3.61 4.73 11.75
CA PRO A 73 -4.66 4.03 12.51
C PRO A 73 -5.77 3.39 11.66
N ASP A 74 -6.05 3.95 10.49
CA ASP A 74 -7.07 3.46 9.56
C ASP A 74 -6.50 2.54 8.47
N TRP A 75 -5.39 1.89 8.75
CA TRP A 75 -4.66 1.07 7.77
C TRP A 75 -5.43 -0.14 7.25
N GLU A 76 -6.28 -0.75 8.07
CA GLU A 76 -6.79 -2.08 7.81
C GLU A 76 -7.97 -2.09 6.85
N VAL A 77 -7.87 -2.92 5.81
CA VAL A 77 -9.05 -3.45 5.11
C VAL A 77 -9.34 -4.83 5.74
N PRO A 78 -10.44 -4.97 6.52
CA PRO A 78 -10.69 -6.19 7.28
C PRO A 78 -10.88 -7.42 6.40
N PRO A 79 -10.37 -8.60 6.82
CA PRO A 79 -10.55 -9.85 6.06
C PRO A 79 -12.00 -10.18 5.72
N ALA A 80 -12.93 -9.90 6.62
CA ALA A 80 -14.36 -10.12 6.37
C ALA A 80 -14.88 -9.37 5.14
N GLN A 81 -14.26 -8.28 4.76
CA GLN A 81 -14.65 -7.49 3.60
C GLN A 81 -14.04 -8.02 2.30
N TRP A 82 -12.71 -8.23 2.26
CA TRP A 82 -12.05 -8.62 1.02
C TRP A 82 -12.08 -10.11 0.72
N GLN A 83 -12.17 -10.98 1.70
CA GLN A 83 -12.24 -12.44 1.50
C GLN A 83 -13.51 -12.89 0.79
N CYS A 84 -14.56 -12.08 0.80
CA CYS A 84 -15.82 -12.40 0.12
C CYS A 84 -15.71 -12.27 -1.40
N LEU A 85 -14.69 -11.60 -1.93
CA LEU A 85 -14.51 -11.41 -3.37
C LEU A 85 -13.62 -12.51 -3.94
N ASP A 86 -14.17 -13.29 -4.86
CA ASP A 86 -13.43 -14.31 -5.60
C ASP A 86 -12.95 -13.71 -6.93
N LEU A 87 -11.72 -13.23 -6.95
CA LEU A 87 -11.06 -12.64 -8.11
C LEU A 87 -9.89 -13.48 -8.62
N ALA A 88 -9.79 -14.75 -8.18
CA ALA A 88 -8.63 -15.60 -8.45
C ALA A 88 -8.32 -15.79 -9.95
N PHE A 89 -9.36 -15.80 -10.80
CA PHE A 89 -9.20 -15.94 -12.23
C PHE A 89 -9.18 -14.61 -13.00
N THR A 90 -9.21 -13.50 -12.28
CA THR A 90 -9.27 -12.16 -12.88
C THR A 90 -7.88 -11.66 -13.25
N LEU A 91 -6.88 -11.94 -12.40
CA LEU A 91 -5.49 -11.48 -12.56
C LEU A 91 -4.59 -12.57 -13.13
N PRO A 92 -3.47 -12.20 -13.77
CA PRO A 92 -2.46 -13.15 -14.25
C PRO A 92 -1.92 -14.06 -13.14
N ASP A 93 -1.67 -13.50 -11.95
CA ASP A 93 -1.29 -14.26 -10.76
C ASP A 93 -2.46 -14.32 -9.78
N PRO A 94 -3.03 -15.52 -9.53
CA PRO A 94 -4.12 -15.67 -8.56
C PRO A 94 -3.73 -15.25 -7.13
N ASP A 95 -2.46 -15.33 -6.77
CA ASP A 95 -1.96 -14.95 -5.45
C ASP A 95 -2.06 -13.45 -5.18
N ASP A 96 -2.17 -12.63 -6.23
CA ASP A 96 -2.35 -11.19 -6.13
C ASP A 96 -3.81 -10.74 -6.06
N ALA A 97 -4.74 -11.66 -6.25
CA ALA A 97 -6.18 -11.34 -6.25
C ALA A 97 -6.65 -10.66 -4.96
N HIS A 98 -6.07 -11.01 -3.82
CA HIS A 98 -6.43 -10.40 -2.53
C HIS A 98 -6.08 -8.91 -2.46
N VAL A 99 -5.04 -8.47 -3.16
CA VAL A 99 -4.65 -7.05 -3.22
C VAL A 99 -5.69 -6.26 -3.98
N LEU A 100 -6.13 -6.75 -5.12
CA LEU A 100 -7.22 -6.14 -5.89
C LEU A 100 -8.53 -6.13 -5.09
N ALA A 101 -8.87 -7.23 -4.44
CA ALA A 101 -10.04 -7.31 -3.58
C ALA A 101 -10.01 -6.25 -2.47
N ALA A 102 -8.87 -6.09 -1.81
CA ALA A 102 -8.68 -5.06 -0.80
C ALA A 102 -8.87 -3.64 -1.37
N ALA A 103 -8.36 -3.38 -2.58
CA ALA A 103 -8.54 -2.10 -3.25
C ALA A 103 -10.02 -1.82 -3.56
N ILE A 104 -10.75 -2.81 -4.03
CA ILE A 104 -12.17 -2.67 -4.36
C ILE A 104 -13.00 -2.36 -3.11
N VAL A 105 -12.89 -3.20 -2.08
CA VAL A 105 -13.72 -3.04 -0.87
C VAL A 105 -13.24 -1.88 0.01
N GLY A 106 -11.97 -1.51 -0.07
CA GLY A 106 -11.40 -0.36 0.61
C GLY A 106 -11.62 0.96 -0.12
N HIS A 107 -12.30 0.94 -1.27
CA HIS A 107 -12.53 2.11 -2.11
C HIS A 107 -11.23 2.84 -2.48
N ALA A 108 -10.18 2.08 -2.77
CA ALA A 108 -8.90 2.64 -3.18
C ALA A 108 -8.95 3.11 -4.63
N ASP A 109 -8.27 4.22 -4.89
CA ASP A 109 -8.09 4.76 -6.23
C ASP A 109 -6.91 4.10 -6.95
N CYS A 110 -5.96 3.57 -6.17
CA CYS A 110 -4.69 3.09 -6.69
C CYS A 110 -4.14 1.93 -5.87
N ILE A 111 -3.47 1.01 -6.55
CA ILE A 111 -2.58 0.01 -5.96
C ILE A 111 -1.14 0.46 -6.25
N VAL A 112 -0.33 0.65 -5.21
CA VAL A 112 1.10 0.93 -5.36
C VAL A 112 1.85 -0.39 -5.31
N THR A 113 2.52 -0.75 -6.39
CA THR A 113 3.18 -2.04 -6.55
C THR A 113 4.36 -1.96 -7.51
N ASP A 114 5.41 -2.75 -7.26
CA ASP A 114 6.50 -2.95 -8.21
C ASP A 114 6.13 -3.94 -9.33
N ASN A 115 5.09 -4.74 -9.13
CA ASN A 115 4.67 -5.81 -10.04
C ASN A 115 3.54 -5.37 -10.96
N LEU A 116 3.77 -4.34 -11.77
CA LEU A 116 2.73 -3.80 -12.66
C LEU A 116 2.17 -4.83 -13.65
N ARG A 117 2.96 -5.83 -14.01
CA ARG A 117 2.53 -6.91 -14.92
C ARG A 117 1.38 -7.73 -14.35
N ASP A 118 1.35 -7.87 -13.03
CA ASP A 118 0.35 -8.68 -12.33
C ASP A 118 -0.97 -7.94 -12.15
N PHE A 119 -0.97 -6.63 -12.42
CA PHE A 119 -2.15 -5.75 -12.33
C PHE A 119 -2.41 -5.03 -13.66
N PRO A 120 -2.83 -5.74 -14.72
CA PRO A 120 -3.03 -5.13 -16.03
C PRO A 120 -4.10 -4.04 -16.01
N THR A 121 -3.80 -2.91 -16.65
CA THR A 121 -4.70 -1.75 -16.74
C THR A 121 -6.09 -2.14 -17.28
N GLN A 122 -6.14 -3.04 -18.26
CA GLN A 122 -7.40 -3.49 -18.87
C GLN A 122 -8.34 -4.14 -17.86
N ILE A 123 -7.79 -4.87 -16.89
CA ILE A 123 -8.57 -5.53 -15.83
C ILE A 123 -8.95 -4.52 -14.76
N LEU A 124 -8.00 -3.72 -14.30
CA LEU A 124 -8.21 -2.76 -13.22
C LEU A 124 -9.21 -1.66 -13.59
N ARG A 125 -9.28 -1.32 -14.87
CA ARG A 125 -10.21 -0.29 -15.38
C ARG A 125 -11.66 -0.60 -15.04
N ASP A 126 -12.05 -1.86 -15.05
CA ASP A 126 -13.43 -2.29 -14.75
C ASP A 126 -13.81 -2.02 -13.28
N TYR A 127 -12.82 -1.78 -12.42
CA TYR A 127 -13.01 -1.51 -10.99
C TYR A 127 -12.64 -0.08 -10.60
N ASP A 128 -12.35 0.79 -11.56
CA ASP A 128 -11.90 2.17 -11.32
C ASP A 128 -10.65 2.25 -10.42
N VAL A 129 -9.72 1.32 -10.62
CA VAL A 129 -8.46 1.24 -9.87
C VAL A 129 -7.29 1.36 -10.85
N GLU A 130 -6.25 2.08 -10.46
CA GLU A 130 -4.98 2.16 -11.18
C GLU A 130 -3.90 1.37 -10.44
N ALA A 131 -2.89 0.91 -11.16
CA ALA A 131 -1.66 0.38 -10.57
C ALA A 131 -0.50 1.31 -10.94
N ILE A 132 0.28 1.71 -9.95
CA ILE A 132 1.39 2.66 -10.10
C ILE A 132 2.60 2.12 -9.32
N ASP A 133 3.79 2.23 -9.90
CA ASP A 133 5.02 1.92 -9.17
C ASP A 133 5.31 2.99 -8.09
N PRO A 134 6.04 2.63 -7.02
CA PRO A 134 6.22 3.54 -5.90
C PRO A 134 7.00 4.81 -6.26
N ASP A 135 7.98 4.74 -7.15
CA ASP A 135 8.75 5.92 -7.56
C ASP A 135 7.86 6.93 -8.30
N THR A 136 7.10 6.46 -9.26
CA THR A 136 6.13 7.28 -10.01
C THR A 136 5.08 7.87 -9.07
N PHE A 137 4.59 7.08 -8.12
CA PHE A 137 3.63 7.54 -7.12
C PHE A 137 4.18 8.71 -6.29
N ILE A 138 5.41 8.63 -5.80
CA ILE A 138 6.04 9.70 -5.03
C ILE A 138 6.29 10.94 -5.91
N ILE A 139 6.72 10.76 -7.14
CA ILE A 139 6.92 11.87 -8.09
C ILE A 139 5.59 12.59 -8.34
N ASN A 140 4.49 11.87 -8.50
CA ASN A 140 3.17 12.47 -8.66
C ASN A 140 2.77 13.31 -7.43
N GLN A 141 3.09 12.87 -6.22
CA GLN A 141 2.86 13.66 -5.00
C GLN A 141 3.70 14.92 -4.98
N TRP A 142 4.97 14.83 -5.40
CA TRP A 142 5.85 15.99 -5.53
C TRP A 142 5.25 17.02 -6.50
N ASP A 143 4.78 16.59 -7.65
CA ASP A 143 4.20 17.49 -8.67
C ASP A 143 2.92 18.19 -8.17
N LEU A 144 2.13 17.48 -7.34
CA LEU A 144 0.90 18.02 -6.78
C LEU A 144 1.16 19.02 -5.64
N ASN A 145 2.13 18.75 -4.77
CA ASN A 145 2.40 19.58 -3.60
C ASN A 145 3.85 19.42 -3.13
N PRO A 146 4.81 20.07 -3.81
CA PRO A 146 6.24 19.93 -3.47
C PRO A 146 6.59 20.42 -2.07
N VAL A 147 5.91 21.45 -1.58
CA VAL A 147 6.17 21.98 -0.23
C VAL A 147 5.82 20.95 0.85
N ALA A 148 4.67 20.28 0.71
CA ALA A 148 4.25 19.26 1.66
C ALA A 148 5.18 18.03 1.63
N VAL A 149 5.63 17.63 0.44
CA VAL A 149 6.57 16.51 0.28
C VAL A 149 7.92 16.84 0.93
N ILE A 150 8.47 18.02 0.68
CA ILE A 150 9.72 18.47 1.32
C ILE A 150 9.57 18.48 2.84
N SER A 151 8.49 19.04 3.36
CA SER A 151 8.24 19.12 4.80
C SER A 151 8.13 17.73 5.44
N ALA A 152 7.44 16.81 4.80
CA ALA A 152 7.32 15.42 5.26
C ALA A 152 8.68 14.72 5.31
N PHE A 153 9.48 14.84 4.25
CA PHE A 153 10.79 14.20 4.20
C PHE A 153 11.81 14.83 5.16
N LYS A 154 11.69 16.12 5.44
CA LYS A 154 12.51 16.74 6.49
C LYS A 154 12.17 16.16 7.88
N ARG A 155 10.91 15.96 8.18
CA ARG A 155 10.48 15.31 9.44
C ARG A 155 10.95 13.86 9.54
N MET A 156 10.94 13.14 8.43
CA MET A 156 11.40 11.76 8.38
C MET A 156 12.89 11.62 8.75
N ARG A 157 13.69 12.65 8.45
CA ARG A 157 15.15 12.68 8.73
C ARG A 157 15.48 13.14 10.15
N ALA A 158 14.53 13.66 10.87
CA ALA A 158 14.73 14.20 12.21
C ALA A 158 14.92 13.09 13.27
#